data_fe569b2c49e911c79363ee04ca68322a
#
_entry.id   fe569b2c49e911c79363ee04ca68322a
#
_cell.length_a   1.000
_cell.length_b   1.000
_cell.length_c   1.000
_cell.angle_alpha   90.00
_cell.angle_beta   90.00
_cell.angle_gamma   90.00
#
_symmetry.space_group_name_H-M   'P 1'
#
loop_
_entity.id
_entity.type
_entity.pdbx_description
1 polymer ?
#
loop_
_entity_poly.entity_id
_entity_poly.type
_entity_poly.pdbx_seq_one_letter_code
_entity_poly.pdbx_strand_id
1 'polypeptide(L)'
;MKVSKKVTFIKDWIFNYVNSMPKKAQSLVIGISGGIDSSVTSTLCAMTGIKTIVVSMPIKQIASQHDLSLKHKNWLKDKFKNIESHTIELDEVFKSFQLKLSDFDSEHGLANSRARIRMTTLYQIGAANNGIVVGTGNKVEDFGVGFYTKYGDGGVDILPIADCTKSEVWELGKELGILDEIITAQPTDGLWDDGRTDVGQLGLTYQELEEAITNPNSPNRSKYLEKRKLNLHKMGPIPVCKIPN
;
A
#
# COMPACT_ATOMS: atom_id res chain seq x y z
N MET A 1 0.07 -23.03 1.00
CA MET A 1 -1.30 -23.05 0.39
C MET A 1 -1.16 -22.85 -1.10
N LYS A 2 -2.00 -23.46 -1.97
CA LYS A 2 -1.99 -23.15 -3.42
C LYS A 2 -2.40 -21.69 -3.65
N VAL A 3 -1.81 -21.01 -4.63
CA VAL A 3 -2.03 -19.58 -4.91
C VAL A 3 -3.52 -19.27 -5.14
N SER A 4 -4.21 -20.06 -5.94
CA SER A 4 -5.65 -19.91 -6.20
C SER A 4 -6.51 -20.00 -4.93
N LYS A 5 -6.16 -20.87 -3.97
CA LYS A 5 -6.83 -20.94 -2.67
C LYS A 5 -6.54 -19.69 -1.82
N LYS A 6 -5.31 -19.13 -1.93
CA LYS A 6 -4.95 -17.89 -1.23
C LYS A 6 -5.75 -16.69 -1.77
N VAL A 7 -5.91 -16.59 -3.10
CA VAL A 7 -6.77 -15.59 -3.75
C VAL A 7 -8.20 -15.67 -3.18
N THR A 8 -8.80 -16.86 -3.18
CA THR A 8 -10.16 -17.08 -2.66
C THR A 8 -10.25 -16.70 -1.19
N PHE A 9 -9.29 -17.14 -0.38
CA PHE A 9 -9.27 -16.86 1.06
C PHE A 9 -9.21 -15.34 1.35
N ILE A 10 -8.32 -14.60 0.70
CA ILE A 10 -8.18 -13.16 0.92
C ILE A 10 -9.43 -12.42 0.44
N LYS A 11 -9.96 -12.76 -0.74
CA LYS A 11 -11.21 -12.19 -1.24
C LYS A 11 -12.37 -12.42 -0.28
N ASP A 12 -12.53 -13.66 0.23
CA ASP A 12 -13.59 -14.00 1.17
C ASP A 12 -13.40 -13.31 2.52
N TRP A 13 -12.14 -13.14 2.96
CA TRP A 13 -11.82 -12.39 4.18
C TRP A 13 -12.25 -10.93 4.07
N ILE A 14 -11.93 -10.23 2.95
CA ILE A 14 -12.38 -8.85 2.71
C ILE A 14 -13.93 -8.78 2.76
N PHE A 15 -14.59 -9.66 2.03
CA PHE A 15 -16.05 -9.70 1.97
C PHE A 15 -16.69 -9.91 3.36
N ASN A 16 -16.18 -10.89 4.12
CA ASN A 16 -16.68 -11.21 5.44
C ASN A 16 -16.41 -10.10 6.45
N TYR A 17 -15.22 -9.45 6.39
CA TYR A 17 -14.90 -8.30 7.24
C TYR A 17 -15.94 -7.18 7.06
N VAL A 18 -16.20 -6.77 5.83
CA VAL A 18 -17.19 -5.73 5.53
C VAL A 18 -18.59 -6.11 6.01
N ASN A 19 -18.99 -7.39 5.83
CA ASN A 19 -20.30 -7.86 6.27
C ASN A 19 -20.43 -8.00 7.79
N SER A 20 -19.31 -8.15 8.52
CA SER A 20 -19.31 -8.26 9.99
C SER A 20 -19.29 -6.90 10.70
N MET A 21 -19.09 -5.79 9.97
CA MET A 21 -19.06 -4.46 10.56
C MET A 21 -20.43 -4.08 11.13
N PRO A 22 -20.50 -3.46 12.34
CA PRO A 22 -21.75 -2.99 12.94
C PRO A 22 -22.54 -2.03 12.01
N LYS A 23 -21.82 -1.17 11.29
CA LYS A 23 -22.32 -0.39 10.15
C LYS A 23 -21.58 -0.84 8.91
N LYS A 24 -22.24 -1.66 8.11
CA LYS A 24 -21.66 -2.23 6.89
C LYS A 24 -21.17 -1.12 5.95
N ALA A 25 -19.90 -1.19 5.56
CA ALA A 25 -19.37 -0.30 4.54
C ALA A 25 -20.02 -0.59 3.17
N GLN A 26 -20.28 0.46 2.39
CA GLN A 26 -20.89 0.36 1.07
C GLN A 26 -19.84 0.34 -0.05
N SER A 27 -18.61 0.73 0.24
CA SER A 27 -17.52 0.75 -0.73
C SER A 27 -16.17 0.44 -0.09
N LEU A 28 -15.26 -0.06 -0.93
CA LEU A 28 -13.84 -0.22 -0.65
C LEU A 28 -13.09 0.87 -1.41
N VAL A 29 -12.29 1.67 -0.72
CA VAL A 29 -11.52 2.77 -1.34
C VAL A 29 -10.04 2.43 -1.28
N ILE A 30 -9.36 2.48 -2.43
CA ILE A 30 -7.96 2.06 -2.52
C ILE A 30 -7.16 2.96 -3.46
N GLY A 31 -5.95 3.33 -3.03
CA GLY A 31 -4.98 4.02 -3.86
C GLY A 31 -4.30 3.08 -4.85
N ILE A 32 -4.15 3.52 -6.10
CA ILE A 32 -3.42 2.78 -7.14
C ILE A 32 -2.16 3.55 -7.52
N SER A 33 -1.00 2.95 -7.21
CA SER A 33 0.31 3.50 -7.53
C SER A 33 0.84 3.05 -8.90
N GLY A 34 0.32 1.95 -9.45
CA GLY A 34 0.88 1.23 -10.60
C GLY A 34 1.85 0.11 -10.19
N GLY A 35 2.13 -0.07 -8.90
CA GLY A 35 2.90 -1.19 -8.37
C GLY A 35 2.08 -2.45 -8.15
N ILE A 36 2.78 -3.59 -7.99
CA ILE A 36 2.15 -4.91 -7.89
C ILE A 36 1.22 -5.03 -6.66
N ASP A 37 1.60 -4.49 -5.49
CA ASP A 37 0.81 -4.59 -4.26
C ASP A 37 -0.56 -3.92 -4.41
N SER A 38 -0.59 -2.68 -4.91
CA SER A 38 -1.84 -1.95 -5.15
C SER A 38 -2.70 -2.63 -6.22
N SER A 39 -2.06 -3.25 -7.22
CA SER A 39 -2.75 -3.94 -8.30
C SER A 39 -3.38 -5.26 -7.83
N VAL A 40 -2.66 -6.06 -7.03
CA VAL A 40 -3.18 -7.28 -6.42
C VAL A 40 -4.34 -6.94 -5.47
N THR A 41 -4.13 -5.99 -4.57
CA THR A 41 -5.14 -5.65 -3.56
C THR A 41 -6.43 -5.10 -4.18
N SER A 42 -6.32 -4.19 -5.16
CA SER A 42 -7.50 -3.63 -5.85
C SER A 42 -8.26 -4.69 -6.65
N THR A 43 -7.55 -5.66 -7.25
CA THR A 43 -8.18 -6.78 -7.95
C THR A 43 -8.93 -7.68 -6.97
N LEU A 44 -8.35 -8.01 -5.83
CA LEU A 44 -9.00 -8.80 -4.77
C LEU A 44 -10.24 -8.08 -4.23
N CYS A 45 -10.19 -6.76 -4.04
CA CYS A 45 -11.34 -5.94 -3.69
C CYS A 45 -12.44 -6.01 -4.74
N ALA A 46 -12.09 -5.86 -6.03
CA ALA A 46 -13.04 -5.94 -7.13
C ALA A 46 -13.75 -7.31 -7.20
N MET A 47 -13.03 -8.39 -6.94
CA MET A 47 -13.57 -9.77 -6.93
C MET A 47 -14.61 -10.00 -5.83
N THR A 48 -14.70 -9.17 -4.80
CA THR A 48 -15.73 -9.28 -3.75
C THR A 48 -17.13 -8.93 -4.24
N GLY A 49 -17.24 -8.20 -5.37
CA GLY A 49 -18.49 -7.62 -5.86
C GLY A 49 -18.92 -6.34 -5.11
N ILE A 50 -18.25 -5.95 -4.03
CA ILE A 50 -18.51 -4.68 -3.33
C ILE A 50 -18.03 -3.53 -4.23
N LYS A 51 -18.76 -2.40 -4.25
CA LYS A 51 -18.32 -1.19 -4.96
C LYS A 51 -16.87 -0.87 -4.57
N THR A 52 -15.97 -0.86 -5.53
CA THR A 52 -14.55 -0.61 -5.32
C THR A 52 -14.13 0.68 -6.03
N ILE A 53 -13.73 1.68 -5.24
CA ILE A 53 -13.31 2.99 -5.73
C ILE A 53 -11.79 3.00 -5.78
N VAL A 54 -11.24 3.04 -6.98
CA VAL A 54 -9.80 3.03 -7.22
C VAL A 54 -9.32 4.44 -7.58
N VAL A 55 -8.31 4.93 -6.86
CA VAL A 55 -7.87 6.32 -6.95
C VAL A 55 -6.39 6.41 -7.27
N SER A 56 -6.05 7.01 -8.42
CA SER A 56 -4.70 7.44 -8.74
C SER A 56 -4.49 8.85 -8.23
N MET A 57 -3.41 9.10 -7.50
CA MET A 57 -3.14 10.36 -6.81
C MET A 57 -1.70 10.83 -7.08
N PRO A 58 -1.39 11.29 -8.31
CA PRO A 58 -0.05 11.73 -8.63
C PRO A 58 0.35 12.96 -7.80
N ILE A 59 1.60 12.94 -7.29
CA ILE A 59 2.30 14.06 -6.69
C ILE A 59 3.73 13.98 -7.22
N LYS A 60 4.08 14.84 -8.20
CA LYS A 60 5.37 14.84 -8.89
C LYS A 60 5.81 13.44 -9.34
N GLN A 61 4.86 12.63 -9.77
CA GLN A 61 5.10 11.23 -10.08
C GLN A 61 5.79 11.08 -11.43
N ILE A 62 6.71 10.12 -11.53
CA ILE A 62 7.38 9.78 -12.78
C ILE A 62 6.34 9.24 -13.78
N ALA A 63 6.37 9.73 -15.02
CA ALA A 63 5.37 9.43 -16.06
C ALA A 63 5.14 7.92 -16.23
N SER A 64 6.20 7.10 -16.24
CA SER A 64 6.08 5.63 -16.41
C SER A 64 5.28 4.96 -15.28
N GLN A 65 5.40 5.40 -14.05
CA GLN A 65 4.62 4.87 -12.91
C GLN A 65 3.15 5.30 -13.01
N HIS A 66 2.92 6.55 -13.39
CA HIS A 66 1.57 7.05 -13.61
C HIS A 66 0.88 6.26 -14.72
N ASP A 67 1.57 5.99 -15.83
CA ASP A 67 1.05 5.20 -16.95
C ASP A 67 0.63 3.78 -16.53
N LEU A 68 1.42 3.10 -15.68
CA LEU A 68 1.06 1.78 -15.15
C LEU A 68 -0.21 1.85 -14.29
N SER A 69 -0.37 2.91 -13.48
CA SER A 69 -1.59 3.10 -12.70
C SER A 69 -2.84 3.30 -13.58
N LEU A 70 -2.71 4.04 -14.67
CA LEU A 70 -3.80 4.24 -15.64
C LEU A 70 -4.14 2.95 -16.39
N LYS A 71 -3.13 2.19 -16.84
CA LYS A 71 -3.33 0.88 -17.49
C LYS A 71 -4.07 -0.09 -16.58
N HIS A 72 -3.67 -0.17 -15.30
CA HIS A 72 -4.33 -1.05 -14.35
C HIS A 72 -5.78 -0.61 -14.05
N LYS A 73 -6.06 0.68 -13.92
CA LYS A 73 -7.43 1.19 -13.76
C LYS A 73 -8.32 0.79 -14.93
N ASN A 74 -7.85 0.93 -16.16
CA ASN A 74 -8.60 0.53 -17.35
C ASN A 74 -8.85 -0.98 -17.37
N TRP A 75 -7.81 -1.77 -17.12
CA TRP A 75 -7.91 -3.22 -17.02
C TRP A 75 -8.93 -3.69 -15.95
N LEU A 76 -8.98 -3.03 -14.77
CA LEU A 76 -9.99 -3.30 -13.74
C LEU A 76 -11.41 -2.98 -14.24
N LYS A 77 -11.61 -1.83 -14.88
CA LYS A 77 -12.93 -1.42 -15.42
C LYS A 77 -13.43 -2.37 -16.49
N ASP A 78 -12.54 -2.89 -17.33
CA ASP A 78 -12.91 -3.84 -18.38
C ASP A 78 -13.32 -5.21 -17.81
N LYS A 79 -12.71 -5.62 -16.69
CA LYS A 79 -12.97 -6.92 -16.07
C LYS A 79 -14.11 -6.92 -15.04
N PHE A 80 -14.34 -5.81 -14.34
CA PHE A 80 -15.26 -5.75 -13.20
C PHE A 80 -16.25 -4.60 -13.29
N LYS A 81 -17.53 -4.91 -13.13
CA LYS A 81 -18.63 -3.91 -13.22
C LYS A 81 -18.78 -3.04 -11.97
N ASN A 82 -18.17 -3.43 -10.86
CA ASN A 82 -18.25 -2.74 -9.56
C ASN A 82 -17.10 -1.76 -9.32
N ILE A 83 -16.34 -1.42 -10.36
CA ILE A 83 -15.24 -0.46 -10.29
C ILE A 83 -15.72 0.96 -10.63
N GLU A 84 -15.42 1.87 -9.70
CA GLU A 84 -15.42 3.32 -9.95
C GLU A 84 -13.98 3.82 -9.88
N SER A 85 -13.54 4.64 -10.83
CA SER A 85 -12.12 5.06 -10.90
C SER A 85 -11.97 6.56 -11.02
N HIS A 86 -11.03 7.12 -10.23
CA HIS A 86 -10.69 8.52 -10.24
C HIS A 86 -9.19 8.75 -10.45
N THR A 87 -8.85 9.92 -10.97
CA THR A 87 -7.50 10.50 -10.90
C THR A 87 -7.65 11.84 -10.21
N ILE A 88 -6.92 12.04 -9.12
CA ILE A 88 -6.94 13.28 -8.34
C ILE A 88 -5.53 13.83 -8.30
N GLU A 89 -5.30 14.88 -9.08
CA GLU A 89 -4.02 15.59 -9.12
C GLU A 89 -3.79 16.32 -7.80
N LEU A 90 -2.72 15.98 -7.10
CA LEU A 90 -2.40 16.54 -5.79
C LEU A 90 -1.15 17.43 -5.79
N ASP A 91 -0.58 17.72 -6.95
CA ASP A 91 0.63 18.55 -7.10
C ASP A 91 0.47 19.95 -6.47
N GLU A 92 -0.62 20.64 -6.78
CA GLU A 92 -0.88 21.98 -6.25
C GLU A 92 -1.12 21.97 -4.74
N VAL A 93 -1.78 20.93 -4.22
CA VAL A 93 -1.96 20.73 -2.76
C VAL A 93 -0.63 20.54 -2.09
N PHE A 94 0.22 19.67 -2.62
CA PHE A 94 1.55 19.41 -2.09
C PHE A 94 2.47 20.64 -2.18
N LYS A 95 2.46 21.35 -3.30
CA LYS A 95 3.21 22.60 -3.50
C LYS A 95 2.80 23.67 -2.48
N SER A 96 1.50 23.84 -2.28
CA SER A 96 0.98 24.78 -1.28
C SER A 96 1.43 24.40 0.12
N PHE A 97 1.39 23.10 0.46
CA PHE A 97 1.88 22.56 1.73
C PHE A 97 3.38 22.85 1.93
N GLN A 98 4.24 22.57 0.93
CA GLN A 98 5.67 22.87 0.97
C GLN A 98 5.94 24.36 1.25
N LEU A 99 5.27 25.25 0.50
CA LEU A 99 5.46 26.70 0.63
C LEU A 99 5.10 27.21 2.03
N LYS A 100 4.06 26.65 2.65
CA LYS A 100 3.63 27.04 4.01
C LYS A 100 4.57 26.54 5.11
N LEU A 101 5.37 25.52 4.82
CA LEU A 101 6.30 24.88 5.75
C LEU A 101 7.77 25.04 5.32
N SER A 102 8.09 26.09 4.57
CA SER A 102 9.46 26.35 4.07
C SER A 102 10.50 26.43 5.18
N ASP A 103 10.14 26.94 6.36
CA ASP A 103 11.02 27.01 7.52
C ASP A 103 11.30 25.65 8.18
N PHE A 104 10.55 24.61 7.80
CA PHE A 104 10.65 23.22 8.30
C PHE A 104 11.02 22.26 7.17
N ASP A 105 11.86 22.70 6.23
CA ASP A 105 12.24 21.90 5.07
C ASP A 105 13.02 20.65 5.48
N SER A 106 12.52 19.50 5.01
CA SER A 106 13.11 18.18 5.24
C SER A 106 12.69 17.25 4.12
N GLU A 107 13.63 16.78 3.32
CA GLU A 107 13.35 15.85 2.22
C GLU A 107 12.55 14.63 2.69
N HIS A 108 12.99 13.99 3.77
CA HIS A 108 12.30 12.85 4.38
C HIS A 108 10.91 13.22 4.92
N GLY A 109 10.80 14.39 5.56
CA GLY A 109 9.52 14.92 6.06
C GLY A 109 8.52 15.16 4.92
N LEU A 110 8.99 15.72 3.81
CA LEU A 110 8.17 15.97 2.61
C LEU A 110 7.75 14.68 1.91
N ALA A 111 8.64 13.67 1.80
CA ALA A 111 8.29 12.35 1.29
C ALA A 111 7.15 11.73 2.11
N ASN A 112 7.26 11.71 3.44
CA ASN A 112 6.19 11.25 4.32
C ASN A 112 4.90 12.08 4.19
N SER A 113 5.01 13.38 3.94
CA SER A 113 3.84 14.25 3.74
C SER A 113 3.09 13.92 2.47
N ARG A 114 3.75 13.50 1.39
CA ARG A 114 3.07 12.99 0.18
C ARG A 114 2.18 11.79 0.52
N ALA A 115 2.70 10.81 1.27
CA ALA A 115 1.93 9.64 1.69
C ALA A 115 0.73 10.05 2.56
N ARG A 116 0.89 11.01 3.48
CA ARG A 116 -0.20 11.51 4.35
C ARG A 116 -1.27 12.29 3.60
N ILE A 117 -0.91 13.10 2.61
CA ILE A 117 -1.87 13.80 1.75
C ILE A 117 -2.70 12.78 0.95
N ARG A 118 -2.08 11.73 0.41
CA ARG A 118 -2.79 10.65 -0.26
C ARG A 118 -3.74 9.93 0.70
N MET A 119 -3.29 9.59 1.89
CA MET A 119 -4.13 8.96 2.92
C MET A 119 -5.37 9.81 3.26
N THR A 120 -5.18 11.10 3.54
CA THR A 120 -6.29 12.02 3.84
C THR A 120 -7.28 12.08 2.69
N THR A 121 -6.81 12.07 1.44
CA THR A 121 -7.66 12.06 0.24
C THR A 121 -8.50 10.77 0.18
N LEU A 122 -7.90 9.61 0.45
CA LEU A 122 -8.62 8.33 0.46
C LEU A 122 -9.71 8.30 1.54
N TYR A 123 -9.41 8.78 2.74
CA TYR A 123 -10.39 8.85 3.83
C TYR A 123 -11.54 9.83 3.54
N GLN A 124 -11.25 10.97 2.87
CA GLN A 124 -12.30 11.90 2.44
C GLN A 124 -13.25 11.23 1.44
N ILE A 125 -12.70 10.47 0.48
CA ILE A 125 -13.51 9.71 -0.50
C ILE A 125 -14.30 8.61 0.21
N GLY A 126 -13.66 7.90 1.15
CA GLY A 126 -14.30 6.85 1.96
C GLY A 126 -15.49 7.39 2.73
N ALA A 127 -15.32 8.50 3.43
CA ALA A 127 -16.40 9.15 4.18
C ALA A 127 -17.58 9.54 3.28
N ALA A 128 -17.31 10.13 2.12
CA ALA A 128 -18.32 10.54 1.15
C ALA A 128 -19.10 9.36 0.52
N ASN A 129 -18.52 8.15 0.54
CA ASN A 129 -19.11 6.96 -0.07
C ASN A 129 -19.49 5.87 0.95
N ASN A 130 -19.59 6.19 2.24
CA ASN A 130 -19.79 5.20 3.31
C ASN A 130 -18.84 3.99 3.18
N GLY A 131 -17.58 4.25 2.85
CA GLY A 131 -16.56 3.25 2.55
C GLY A 131 -15.49 3.16 3.62
N ILE A 132 -14.64 2.14 3.47
CA ILE A 132 -13.42 1.96 4.23
C ILE A 132 -12.20 2.04 3.32
N VAL A 133 -11.07 2.46 3.87
CA VAL A 133 -9.80 2.56 3.16
C VAL A 133 -9.05 1.24 3.26
N VAL A 134 -8.70 0.69 2.10
CA VAL A 134 -7.96 -0.57 1.98
C VAL A 134 -6.50 -0.29 1.70
N GLY A 135 -5.63 -0.77 2.57
CA GLY A 135 -4.19 -0.65 2.43
C GLY A 135 -3.58 -1.76 1.56
N THR A 136 -2.39 -1.49 1.09
CA THR A 136 -1.64 -2.31 0.13
C THR A 136 -0.33 -2.84 0.70
N GLY A 137 -0.06 -2.64 1.98
CA GLY A 137 1.14 -3.09 2.65
C GLY A 137 1.26 -4.61 2.69
N ASN A 138 2.47 -5.12 2.49
CA ASN A 138 2.80 -6.54 2.53
C ASN A 138 3.63 -6.90 3.78
N LYS A 139 3.80 -8.19 4.02
CA LYS A 139 4.47 -8.72 5.21
C LYS A 139 5.92 -8.24 5.35
N VAL A 140 6.65 -8.13 4.25
CA VAL A 140 8.09 -7.80 4.28
C VAL A 140 8.28 -6.32 4.60
N GLU A 141 7.54 -5.46 3.92
CA GLU A 141 7.65 -4.02 4.05
C GLU A 141 7.08 -3.53 5.38
N ASP A 142 5.80 -3.75 5.65
CA ASP A 142 5.12 -3.18 6.80
C ASP A 142 5.53 -3.86 8.11
N PHE A 143 5.38 -5.17 8.17
CA PHE A 143 5.59 -5.93 9.41
C PHE A 143 6.99 -6.52 9.54
N GLY A 144 7.74 -6.61 8.45
CA GLY A 144 9.14 -6.98 8.42
C GLY A 144 10.03 -5.84 8.90
N VAL A 145 10.23 -4.84 8.07
CA VAL A 145 11.18 -3.73 8.31
C VAL A 145 10.54 -2.40 8.69
N GLY A 146 9.20 -2.26 8.60
CA GLY A 146 8.49 -1.00 8.84
C GLY A 146 8.75 0.05 7.76
N PHE A 147 8.82 -0.39 6.52
CA PHE A 147 9.03 0.46 5.35
C PHE A 147 7.71 1.05 4.87
N TYR A 148 7.15 1.94 5.66
CA TYR A 148 5.93 2.70 5.37
C TYR A 148 5.91 3.99 6.18
N THR A 149 5.07 4.93 5.78
CA THR A 149 4.79 6.16 6.53
C THR A 149 3.67 5.94 7.53
N LYS A 150 3.97 6.09 8.84
CA LYS A 150 2.94 6.07 9.88
C LYS A 150 1.91 7.17 9.61
N TYR A 151 0.63 6.79 9.54
CA TYR A 151 -0.48 7.68 9.16
C TYR A 151 -0.37 8.25 7.73
N GLY A 152 0.37 7.59 6.86
CA GLY A 152 0.36 7.78 5.43
C GLY A 152 -0.20 6.52 4.78
N ASP A 153 0.61 5.79 4.02
CA ASP A 153 0.27 4.48 3.46
C ASP A 153 -0.03 3.40 4.52
N GLY A 154 0.53 3.55 5.74
CA GLY A 154 0.15 2.72 6.90
C GLY A 154 -1.13 3.18 7.62
N GLY A 155 -1.76 4.28 7.21
CA GLY A 155 -3.03 4.78 7.76
C GLY A 155 -4.22 4.26 6.97
N VAL A 156 -4.72 3.08 7.31
CA VAL A 156 -5.78 2.37 6.58
C VAL A 156 -6.69 1.61 7.54
N ASP A 157 -7.86 1.19 7.08
CA ASP A 157 -8.81 0.43 7.90
C ASP A 157 -8.55 -1.08 7.87
N ILE A 158 -8.11 -1.61 6.73
CA ILE A 158 -7.76 -3.03 6.56
C ILE A 158 -6.54 -3.23 5.67
N LEU A 159 -5.81 -4.33 5.90
CA LEU A 159 -4.60 -4.72 5.15
C LEU A 159 -4.71 -6.16 4.64
N PRO A 160 -5.37 -6.41 3.51
CA PRO A 160 -5.67 -7.76 3.04
C PRO A 160 -4.46 -8.63 2.70
N ILE A 161 -3.35 -8.03 2.25
CA ILE A 161 -2.15 -8.75 1.85
C ILE A 161 -1.00 -8.65 2.87
N ALA A 162 -1.27 -8.13 4.07
CA ALA A 162 -0.25 -7.89 5.10
C ALA A 162 0.48 -9.15 5.60
N ASP A 163 -0.10 -10.32 5.44
CA ASP A 163 0.56 -11.60 5.77
C ASP A 163 1.19 -12.29 4.54
N CYS A 164 1.13 -11.68 3.37
CA CYS A 164 1.80 -12.17 2.16
C CYS A 164 3.22 -11.60 2.08
N THR A 165 4.20 -12.45 1.78
CA THR A 165 5.54 -11.98 1.40
C THR A 165 5.51 -11.32 0.03
N LYS A 166 6.54 -10.57 -0.33
CA LYS A 166 6.61 -9.92 -1.65
C LYS A 166 6.59 -10.95 -2.79
N SER A 167 7.30 -12.06 -2.61
CA SER A 167 7.29 -13.18 -3.56
C SER A 167 5.89 -13.75 -3.75
N GLU A 168 5.13 -13.92 -2.66
CA GLU A 168 3.74 -14.36 -2.73
C GLU A 168 2.82 -13.33 -3.42
N VAL A 169 3.07 -12.03 -3.25
CA VAL A 169 2.31 -10.98 -3.96
C VAL A 169 2.53 -11.06 -5.46
N TRP A 170 3.76 -11.32 -5.93
CA TRP A 170 4.02 -11.57 -7.35
C TRP A 170 3.30 -12.83 -7.88
N GLU A 171 3.28 -13.90 -7.09
CA GLU A 171 2.52 -15.12 -7.45
C GLU A 171 1.02 -14.85 -7.55
N LEU A 172 0.46 -14.10 -6.58
CA LEU A 172 -0.93 -13.66 -6.62
C LEU A 172 -1.21 -12.81 -7.86
N GLY A 173 -0.31 -11.89 -8.22
CA GLY A 173 -0.43 -11.07 -9.42
C GLY A 173 -0.53 -11.88 -10.71
N LYS A 174 0.32 -12.90 -10.84
CA LYS A 174 0.29 -13.84 -11.98
C LYS A 174 -1.02 -14.64 -12.03
N GLU A 175 -1.46 -15.19 -10.89
CA GLU A 175 -2.71 -15.95 -10.78
C GLU A 175 -3.94 -15.11 -11.13
N LEU A 176 -3.94 -13.83 -10.75
CA LEU A 176 -5.01 -12.87 -11.04
C LEU A 176 -5.00 -12.37 -12.50
N GLY A 177 -3.93 -12.66 -13.25
CA GLY A 177 -3.74 -12.20 -14.62
C GLY A 177 -3.53 -10.69 -14.71
N ILE A 178 -2.83 -10.12 -13.73
CA ILE A 178 -2.39 -8.72 -13.76
C ILE A 178 -1.40 -8.52 -14.90
N LEU A 179 -1.39 -7.33 -15.50
CA LEU A 179 -0.55 -6.98 -16.64
C LEU A 179 0.93 -7.28 -16.38
N ASP A 180 1.60 -7.95 -17.31
CA ASP A 180 3.01 -8.33 -17.21
C ASP A 180 3.93 -7.13 -16.94
N GLU A 181 3.61 -5.98 -17.52
CA GLU A 181 4.33 -4.72 -17.30
C GLU A 181 4.35 -4.32 -15.81
N ILE A 182 3.29 -4.60 -15.07
CA ILE A 182 3.20 -4.32 -13.62
C ILE A 182 3.94 -5.41 -12.82
N ILE A 183 3.82 -6.67 -13.23
CA ILE A 183 4.49 -7.80 -12.57
C ILE A 183 6.01 -7.65 -12.66
N THR A 184 6.52 -7.13 -13.78
CA THR A 184 7.96 -6.99 -14.05
C THR A 184 8.54 -5.62 -13.65
N ALA A 185 7.68 -4.65 -13.30
CA ALA A 185 8.11 -3.33 -12.86
C ALA A 185 8.93 -3.42 -11.56
N GLN A 186 9.99 -2.64 -11.48
CA GLN A 186 10.78 -2.55 -10.24
C GLN A 186 9.95 -1.85 -9.15
N PRO A 187 9.89 -2.41 -7.92
CA PRO A 187 9.22 -1.78 -6.81
C PRO A 187 9.84 -0.43 -6.42
N THR A 188 8.97 0.55 -6.20
CA THR A 188 9.32 1.89 -5.71
C THR A 188 8.17 2.45 -4.90
N ASP A 189 8.47 3.20 -3.83
CA ASP A 189 7.47 3.85 -2.99
C ASP A 189 6.84 5.11 -3.64
N GLY A 190 7.45 5.62 -4.72
CA GLY A 190 6.96 6.79 -5.44
C GLY A 190 6.88 8.08 -4.61
N LEU A 191 7.71 8.18 -3.56
CA LEU A 191 7.75 9.33 -2.64
C LEU A 191 8.89 10.30 -2.92
N TRP A 192 9.81 9.95 -3.84
CA TRP A 192 11.02 10.70 -4.15
C TRP A 192 11.04 11.19 -5.59
N ASP A 193 11.68 12.33 -5.82
CA ASP A 193 11.78 12.94 -7.16
C ASP A 193 12.83 12.25 -8.04
N ASP A 194 13.75 11.47 -7.47
CA ASP A 194 14.86 10.79 -8.15
C ASP A 194 14.53 9.35 -8.61
N GLY A 195 13.33 8.86 -8.27
CA GLY A 195 12.88 7.53 -8.69
C GLY A 195 13.64 6.35 -8.06
N ARG A 196 14.26 6.56 -6.90
CA ARG A 196 14.97 5.50 -6.17
C ARG A 196 14.09 4.29 -5.93
N THR A 197 14.69 3.10 -6.05
CA THR A 197 13.99 1.82 -5.83
C THR A 197 13.93 1.45 -4.36
N ASP A 198 12.97 0.59 -4.00
CA ASP A 198 12.83 0.08 -2.63
C ASP A 198 14.10 -0.69 -2.21
N VAL A 199 14.67 -1.52 -3.10
CA VAL A 199 15.93 -2.24 -2.84
C VAL A 199 17.08 -1.26 -2.56
N GLY A 200 17.14 -0.14 -3.28
CA GLY A 200 18.13 0.91 -3.02
C GLY A 200 17.99 1.52 -1.63
N GLN A 201 16.77 1.76 -1.18
CA GLN A 201 16.47 2.31 0.15
C GLN A 201 16.62 1.27 1.27
N LEU A 202 16.17 0.04 1.03
CA LEU A 202 16.25 -1.06 1.98
C LEU A 202 17.69 -1.63 2.09
N GLY A 203 18.46 -1.57 1.01
CA GLY A 203 19.81 -2.11 0.93
C GLY A 203 19.90 -3.64 1.05
N LEU A 204 18.77 -4.32 0.86
CA LEU A 204 18.57 -5.77 0.77
C LEU A 204 17.49 -6.02 -0.29
N THR A 205 17.65 -7.12 -1.02
CA THR A 205 16.61 -7.60 -1.92
C THR A 205 15.44 -8.17 -1.14
N TYR A 206 14.27 -8.32 -1.79
CA TYR A 206 13.12 -8.94 -1.13
C TYR A 206 13.38 -10.39 -0.72
N GLN A 207 14.09 -11.17 -1.55
CA GLN A 207 14.48 -12.54 -1.22
C GLN A 207 15.37 -12.59 0.03
N GLU A 208 16.37 -11.69 0.12
CA GLU A 208 17.25 -11.60 1.30
C GLU A 208 16.46 -11.19 2.56
N LEU A 209 15.47 -10.29 2.42
CA LEU A 209 14.59 -9.90 3.53
C LEU A 209 13.70 -11.06 3.95
N GLU A 210 13.05 -11.76 3.02
CA GLU A 210 12.20 -12.92 3.30
C GLU A 210 12.99 -14.05 3.99
N GLU A 211 14.21 -14.33 3.52
CA GLU A 211 15.11 -15.27 4.18
C GLU A 211 15.48 -14.79 5.58
N ALA A 212 15.87 -13.51 5.72
CA ALA A 212 16.25 -12.96 7.02
C ALA A 212 15.09 -12.93 8.02
N ILE A 213 13.85 -12.82 7.57
CA ILE A 213 12.64 -12.87 8.42
C ILE A 213 12.43 -14.30 8.94
N THR A 214 12.60 -15.32 8.11
CA THR A 214 12.22 -16.71 8.41
C THR A 214 13.37 -17.53 8.96
N ASN A 215 14.63 -17.24 8.57
CA ASN A 215 15.81 -17.99 8.96
C ASN A 215 16.67 -17.20 9.97
N PRO A 216 16.71 -17.61 11.26
CA PRO A 216 17.54 -16.96 12.27
C PRO A 216 19.06 -16.98 11.95
N ASN A 217 19.50 -17.91 11.11
CA ASN A 217 20.90 -18.08 10.71
C ASN A 217 21.23 -17.39 9.37
N SER A 218 20.32 -16.61 8.80
CA SER A 218 20.58 -15.86 7.58
C SER A 218 21.77 -14.89 7.77
N PRO A 219 22.68 -14.77 6.80
CA PRO A 219 23.78 -13.79 6.85
C PRO A 219 23.25 -12.35 6.91
N ASN A 220 22.03 -12.11 6.44
CA ASN A 220 21.38 -10.81 6.43
C ASN A 220 20.53 -10.52 7.70
N ARG A 221 20.48 -11.47 8.65
CA ARG A 221 19.63 -11.37 9.86
C ARG A 221 19.93 -10.13 10.71
N SER A 222 21.21 -9.83 10.95
CA SER A 222 21.60 -8.66 11.74
C SER A 222 21.15 -7.36 11.09
N LYS A 223 21.42 -7.19 9.81
CA LYS A 223 21.04 -6.00 9.04
C LYS A 223 19.52 -5.81 8.98
N TYR A 224 18.76 -6.89 8.82
CA TYR A 224 17.30 -6.88 8.92
C TYR A 224 16.82 -6.40 10.30
N LEU A 225 17.37 -6.97 11.39
CA LEU A 225 16.96 -6.62 12.76
C LEU A 225 17.29 -5.17 13.11
N GLU A 226 18.42 -4.64 12.65
CA GLU A 226 18.77 -3.22 12.82
C GLU A 226 17.74 -2.31 12.17
N LYS A 227 17.38 -2.57 10.90
CA LYS A 227 16.34 -1.80 10.20
C LYS A 227 14.99 -1.89 10.90
N ARG A 228 14.57 -3.11 11.26
CA ARG A 228 13.33 -3.33 12.00
C ARG A 228 13.30 -2.54 13.32
N LYS A 229 14.39 -2.57 14.08
CA LYS A 229 14.51 -1.89 15.39
C LYS A 229 14.25 -0.39 15.27
N LEU A 230 14.77 0.26 14.24
CA LEU A 230 14.55 1.69 14.00
C LEU A 230 13.06 2.03 13.76
N ASN A 231 12.28 1.09 13.25
CA ASN A 231 10.90 1.28 12.82
C ASN A 231 9.85 0.65 13.74
N LEU A 232 10.24 -0.06 14.81
CA LEU A 232 9.31 -0.72 15.74
C LEU A 232 8.22 0.18 16.28
N HIS A 233 8.54 1.47 16.54
CA HIS A 233 7.58 2.45 17.04
C HIS A 233 6.41 2.72 16.08
N LYS A 234 6.54 2.38 14.80
CA LYS A 234 5.48 2.50 13.80
C LYS A 234 4.54 1.29 13.79
N MET A 235 5.06 0.11 14.12
CA MET A 235 4.41 -1.18 13.96
C MET A 235 3.50 -1.55 15.15
N GLY A 236 3.74 -0.95 16.30
CA GLY A 236 2.97 -1.23 17.52
C GLY A 236 1.80 -0.28 17.74
N PRO A 237 0.90 -0.61 18.66
CA PRO A 237 -0.11 0.32 19.14
C PRO A 237 0.52 1.61 19.68
N ILE A 238 -0.25 2.71 19.65
CA ILE A 238 0.19 3.97 20.25
C ILE A 238 0.45 3.75 21.75
N PRO A 239 1.65 4.08 22.25
CA PRO A 239 1.93 3.97 23.68
C PRO A 239 1.01 4.90 24.50
N VAL A 240 0.38 4.35 25.51
CA VAL A 240 -0.52 5.09 26.41
C VAL A 240 0.09 5.13 27.81
N CYS A 241 0.19 6.31 28.41
CA CYS A 241 0.57 6.47 29.80
C CYS A 241 -0.54 5.89 30.69
N LYS A 242 -0.22 4.81 31.43
CA LYS A 242 -1.14 4.21 32.39
C LYS A 242 -0.85 4.82 33.77
N ILE A 243 -1.85 5.52 34.31
CA ILE A 243 -1.77 6.09 35.67
C ILE A 243 -2.04 4.96 36.68
N PRO A 244 -1.16 4.70 37.64
CA PRO A 244 -1.43 3.72 38.72
C PRO A 244 -2.70 4.10 39.48
N ASN A 245 -3.53 3.12 39.83
CA ASN A 245 -4.68 3.28 40.74
C ASN A 245 -4.21 3.54 42.16
#